data_fdee32d9884cb5f29548a8bd9d097fd7
#
_entry.id   fdee32d9884cb5f29548a8bd9d097fd7
#
_cell.length_a   1.000
_cell.length_b   1.000
_cell.length_c   1.000
_cell.angle_alpha   90.00
_cell.angle_beta   90.00
_cell.angle_gamma   90.00
#
_symmetry.space_group_name_H-M   'P 1'
#
loop_
_entity.id
_entity.type
_entity.pdbx_description
1 polymer ?
#
loop_
_entity_poly.entity_id
_entity_poly.type
_entity_poly.pdbx_seq_one_letter_code
_entity_poly.pdbx_strand_id
1 'polypeptide(L)'
;KNEIKVENDKRFKTGEIEPYIKQKPNSSFIFGWNPFLCVYNWSGHSNSFFARISRKLGTAPVVFDSTQISPSVDNIIRHLEYLGYYGSTVEASVKTNRKVSKVKYNVTLGKQYTINGIRYVLPESGVLDEDFCADTNKVLVKKGQYLSESLLEEESRRSSTYFRKHGYYSLTKNNYFFSADTLTTPGEAFLEYRINEYTRNETTKD
;
A
#
# COMPACT_ATOMS: atom_id res chain seq x y z
N LYS A 1 -14.97 -12.89 -11.47
CA LYS A 1 -14.99 -12.80 -10.00
C LYS A 1 -13.58 -13.00 -9.49
N ASN A 2 -13.13 -12.16 -8.56
CA ASN A 2 -11.84 -12.34 -7.89
C ASN A 2 -12.05 -13.07 -6.56
N GLU A 3 -11.10 -13.92 -6.20
CA GLU A 3 -11.03 -14.63 -4.94
C GLU A 3 -9.60 -14.54 -4.42
N ILE A 4 -9.42 -14.16 -3.17
CA ILE A 4 -8.12 -14.05 -2.50
C ILE A 4 -8.07 -15.10 -1.40
N LYS A 5 -7.00 -15.87 -1.36
CA LYS A 5 -6.72 -16.83 -0.30
C LYS A 5 -5.32 -16.60 0.24
N VAL A 6 -5.21 -16.32 1.53
CA VAL A 6 -3.93 -16.29 2.25
C VAL A 6 -3.70 -17.66 2.85
N GLU A 7 -2.53 -18.25 2.60
CA GLU A 7 -2.29 -19.66 2.93
C GLU A 7 -1.68 -19.85 4.33
N ASN A 8 -0.77 -18.98 4.72
CA ASN A 8 0.03 -19.14 5.93
C ASN A 8 -0.41 -18.28 7.13
N ASP A 9 -1.34 -17.35 6.98
CA ASP A 9 -1.94 -16.60 8.10
C ASP A 9 -3.44 -16.35 7.89
N LYS A 10 -4.25 -17.01 8.71
CA LYS A 10 -5.73 -16.85 8.69
C LYS A 10 -6.21 -15.53 9.30
N ARG A 11 -5.36 -14.82 10.05
CA ARG A 11 -5.72 -13.55 10.71
C ARG A 11 -5.51 -12.35 9.77
N PHE A 12 -4.75 -12.54 8.70
CA PHE A 12 -4.54 -11.49 7.71
C PHE A 12 -5.85 -11.13 7.01
N LYS A 13 -6.16 -9.84 6.98
CA LYS A 13 -7.39 -9.35 6.37
C LYS A 13 -7.20 -9.19 4.85
N THR A 14 -7.84 -10.04 4.07
CA THR A 14 -7.77 -9.99 2.59
C THR A 14 -8.25 -8.65 2.00
N GLY A 15 -9.05 -7.89 2.74
CA GLY A 15 -9.46 -6.52 2.38
C GLY A 15 -8.30 -5.53 2.23
N GLU A 16 -7.16 -5.80 2.85
CA GLU A 16 -5.94 -4.98 2.72
C GLU A 16 -5.36 -5.03 1.30
N ILE A 17 -5.49 -6.17 0.61
CA ILE A 17 -4.89 -6.40 -0.72
C ILE A 17 -5.90 -6.34 -1.86
N GLU A 18 -7.20 -6.45 -1.58
CA GLU A 18 -8.25 -6.40 -2.59
C GLU A 18 -8.22 -5.13 -3.47
N PRO A 19 -7.94 -3.91 -2.94
CA PRO A 19 -7.85 -2.68 -3.74
C PRO A 19 -6.75 -2.70 -4.80
N TYR A 20 -5.73 -3.54 -4.63
CA TYR A 20 -4.57 -3.63 -5.52
C TYR A 20 -4.79 -4.54 -6.73
N ILE A 21 -5.92 -5.23 -6.79
CA ILE A 21 -6.35 -5.97 -7.97
C ILE A 21 -6.88 -4.99 -9.01
N LYS A 22 -6.19 -4.87 -10.14
CA LYS A 22 -6.56 -3.92 -11.21
C LYS A 22 -7.89 -4.25 -11.86
N GLN A 23 -8.16 -5.53 -12.12
CA GLN A 23 -9.41 -5.94 -12.74
C GLN A 23 -10.51 -6.09 -11.68
N LYS A 24 -11.44 -5.14 -11.68
CA LYS A 24 -12.62 -5.23 -10.81
C LYS A 24 -13.66 -6.18 -11.42
N PRO A 25 -14.34 -6.99 -10.59
CA PRO A 25 -15.45 -7.80 -11.06
C PRO A 25 -16.65 -6.91 -11.43
N ASN A 26 -17.61 -7.46 -12.19
CA ASN A 26 -18.90 -6.81 -12.39
C ASN A 26 -19.55 -6.51 -11.02
N SER A 27 -20.18 -5.35 -10.90
CA SER A 27 -20.92 -4.98 -9.70
C SER A 27 -21.99 -6.02 -9.42
N SER A 28 -22.00 -6.59 -8.21
CA SER A 28 -23.05 -7.49 -7.74
C SER A 28 -23.84 -6.80 -6.63
N PHE A 29 -25.16 -6.90 -6.70
CA PHE A 29 -26.07 -6.44 -5.67
C PHE A 29 -26.68 -7.68 -5.03
N ILE A 30 -26.80 -7.75 -3.72
CA ILE A 30 -27.39 -8.83 -2.90
C ILE A 30 -27.26 -10.26 -3.50
N PHE A 31 -26.58 -11.17 -2.82
CA PHE A 31 -26.43 -12.61 -3.16
C PHE A 31 -25.81 -12.92 -4.54
N GLY A 32 -24.97 -12.02 -5.09
CA GLY A 32 -24.33 -12.26 -6.38
C GLY A 32 -25.22 -12.05 -7.61
N TRP A 33 -26.42 -11.55 -7.44
CA TRP A 33 -27.31 -11.16 -8.53
C TRP A 33 -26.91 -9.77 -9.05
N ASN A 34 -26.77 -9.65 -10.37
CA ASN A 34 -26.36 -8.43 -11.06
C ASN A 34 -27.55 -7.82 -11.82
N PRO A 35 -28.48 -7.11 -11.19
CA PRO A 35 -29.67 -6.56 -11.85
C PRO A 35 -29.29 -5.57 -12.95
N PHE A 36 -28.25 -4.76 -12.74
CA PHE A 36 -27.77 -3.79 -13.74
C PHE A 36 -27.20 -4.45 -15.00
N LEU A 37 -26.57 -5.61 -14.85
CA LEU A 37 -26.09 -6.40 -15.97
C LEU A 37 -27.25 -7.04 -16.75
N CYS A 38 -28.29 -7.51 -16.03
CA CYS A 38 -29.51 -8.02 -16.65
C CYS A 38 -30.24 -6.94 -17.45
N VAL A 39 -30.35 -5.72 -16.89
CA VAL A 39 -30.96 -4.57 -17.59
C VAL A 39 -30.18 -4.20 -18.82
N TYR A 40 -28.84 -4.17 -18.76
CA TYR A 40 -27.98 -3.91 -19.90
C TYR A 40 -28.14 -4.97 -21.00
N ASN A 41 -28.13 -6.25 -20.64
CA ASN A 41 -28.28 -7.34 -21.60
C ASN A 41 -29.69 -7.43 -22.21
N TRP A 42 -30.73 -7.05 -21.44
CA TRP A 42 -32.10 -7.02 -21.92
C TRP A 42 -32.38 -5.91 -22.92
N SER A 43 -31.61 -4.81 -22.86
CA SER A 43 -31.75 -3.69 -23.78
C SER A 43 -31.42 -4.03 -25.24
N GLY A 44 -30.70 -5.12 -25.49
CA GLY A 44 -30.29 -5.56 -26.83
C GLY A 44 -29.52 -4.49 -27.63
N HIS A 45 -29.39 -4.70 -28.94
CA HIS A 45 -28.75 -3.76 -29.87
C HIS A 45 -29.74 -2.80 -30.57
N SER A 46 -30.98 -2.72 -30.07
CA SER A 46 -32.00 -1.83 -30.62
C SER A 46 -31.70 -0.36 -30.30
N ASN A 47 -32.01 0.52 -31.27
CA ASN A 47 -31.89 1.97 -31.10
C ASN A 47 -33.16 2.63 -30.53
N SER A 48 -34.09 1.83 -29.97
CA SER A 48 -35.29 2.31 -29.31
C SER A 48 -34.96 3.22 -28.12
N PHE A 49 -35.84 4.20 -27.83
CA PHE A 49 -35.73 5.10 -26.69
C PHE A 49 -35.55 4.34 -25.36
N PHE A 50 -36.33 3.27 -25.16
CA PHE A 50 -36.25 2.40 -23.97
C PHE A 50 -34.91 1.67 -23.89
N ALA A 51 -34.34 1.23 -25.02
CA ALA A 51 -33.03 0.59 -25.06
C ALA A 51 -31.89 1.59 -24.73
N ARG A 52 -32.07 2.87 -25.05
CA ARG A 52 -31.09 3.92 -24.67
C ARG A 52 -31.14 4.24 -23.18
N ILE A 53 -32.33 4.25 -22.56
CA ILE A 53 -32.50 4.45 -21.13
C ILE A 53 -31.98 3.24 -20.34
N SER A 54 -32.31 2.02 -20.74
CA SER A 54 -31.86 0.81 -20.07
C SER A 54 -30.32 0.61 -20.17
N ARG A 55 -29.68 1.04 -21.28
CA ARG A 55 -28.20 1.10 -21.37
C ARG A 55 -27.57 2.14 -20.47
N LYS A 56 -28.25 3.27 -20.23
CA LYS A 56 -27.77 4.28 -19.24
C LYS A 56 -27.91 3.81 -17.81
N LEU A 57 -28.93 3.03 -17.49
CA LEU A 57 -29.18 2.49 -16.14
C LEU A 57 -28.44 1.16 -15.90
N GLY A 58 -28.15 0.41 -16.97
CA GLY A 58 -27.43 -0.86 -16.91
C GLY A 58 -25.90 -0.64 -16.89
N THR A 59 -25.22 -1.48 -16.14
CA THR A 59 -23.74 -1.48 -16.12
C THR A 59 -23.24 -2.37 -17.25
N ALA A 60 -22.35 -1.82 -18.12
CA ALA A 60 -21.70 -2.61 -19.16
C ALA A 60 -20.92 -3.78 -18.57
N PRO A 61 -20.96 -4.98 -19.19
CA PRO A 61 -20.21 -6.12 -18.71
C PRO A 61 -18.71 -5.83 -18.76
N VAL A 62 -18.01 -6.06 -17.65
CA VAL A 62 -16.56 -6.00 -17.62
C VAL A 62 -16.02 -7.22 -18.32
N VAL A 63 -15.33 -7.00 -19.44
CA VAL A 63 -14.64 -8.07 -20.19
C VAL A 63 -13.43 -8.53 -19.39
N PHE A 64 -13.23 -9.84 -19.30
CA PHE A 64 -12.04 -10.40 -18.68
C PHE A 64 -10.81 -10.08 -19.51
N ASP A 65 -9.84 -9.43 -18.89
CA ASP A 65 -8.54 -9.09 -19.48
C ASP A 65 -7.42 -9.79 -18.72
N SER A 66 -6.85 -10.80 -19.31
CA SER A 66 -5.74 -11.58 -18.71
C SER A 66 -4.46 -10.75 -18.55
N THR A 67 -4.29 -9.66 -19.30
CA THR A 67 -3.09 -8.80 -19.20
C THR A 67 -3.04 -8.05 -17.86
N GLN A 68 -4.18 -7.91 -17.16
CA GLN A 68 -4.25 -7.25 -15.86
C GLN A 68 -3.86 -8.15 -14.67
N ILE A 69 -3.63 -9.46 -14.91
CA ILE A 69 -3.29 -10.40 -13.83
C ILE A 69 -1.89 -10.13 -13.31
N SER A 70 -0.87 -10.10 -14.20
CA SER A 70 0.51 -9.85 -13.78
C SER A 70 0.68 -8.52 -13.05
N PRO A 71 0.17 -7.37 -13.56
CA PRO A 71 0.22 -6.13 -12.80
C PRO A 71 -0.53 -6.16 -11.46
N SER A 72 -1.57 -6.99 -11.33
CA SER A 72 -2.25 -7.16 -10.05
C SER A 72 -1.40 -7.93 -9.05
N VAL A 73 -0.73 -9.00 -9.50
CA VAL A 73 0.21 -9.78 -8.69
C VAL A 73 1.33 -8.88 -8.18
N ASP A 74 1.97 -8.09 -9.08
CA ASP A 74 3.06 -7.19 -8.72
C ASP A 74 2.60 -6.12 -7.71
N ASN A 75 1.41 -5.56 -7.90
CA ASN A 75 0.85 -4.58 -6.97
C ASN A 75 0.58 -5.18 -5.58
N ILE A 76 0.06 -6.41 -5.53
CA ILE A 76 -0.17 -7.11 -4.26
C ILE A 76 1.15 -7.37 -3.55
N ILE A 77 2.17 -7.87 -4.25
CA ILE A 77 3.50 -8.13 -3.68
C ILE A 77 4.09 -6.85 -3.10
N ARG A 78 4.12 -5.76 -3.87
CA ARG A 78 4.63 -4.46 -3.41
C ARG A 78 3.87 -3.94 -2.18
N HIS A 79 2.56 -4.11 -2.16
CA HIS A 79 1.78 -3.69 -1.00
C HIS A 79 2.07 -4.54 0.24
N LEU A 80 2.28 -5.84 0.08
CA LEU A 80 2.68 -6.71 1.19
C LEU A 80 4.07 -6.33 1.74
N GLU A 81 5.02 -5.99 0.87
CA GLU A 81 6.34 -5.47 1.26
C GLU A 81 6.22 -4.13 1.99
N TYR A 82 5.36 -3.23 1.49
CA TYR A 82 5.04 -1.97 2.17
C TYR A 82 4.48 -2.17 3.58
N LEU A 83 3.70 -3.24 3.80
CA LEU A 83 3.18 -3.65 5.11
C LEU A 83 4.22 -4.41 5.97
N GLY A 84 5.42 -4.69 5.44
CA GLY A 84 6.51 -5.37 6.14
C GLY A 84 6.56 -6.90 5.96
N TYR A 85 5.81 -7.46 5.00
CA TYR A 85 5.88 -8.89 4.66
C TYR A 85 6.85 -9.11 3.49
N TYR A 86 8.14 -9.14 3.79
CA TYR A 86 9.21 -9.22 2.81
C TYR A 86 9.36 -10.61 2.19
N GLY A 87 9.47 -10.65 0.86
CA GLY A 87 9.56 -11.92 0.12
C GLY A 87 8.23 -12.67 0.05
N SER A 88 7.10 -11.96 0.10
CA SER A 88 5.79 -12.53 -0.15
C SER A 88 5.66 -13.03 -1.58
N THR A 89 4.90 -14.09 -1.77
CA THR A 89 4.61 -14.65 -3.10
C THR A 89 3.11 -14.67 -3.38
N VAL A 90 2.75 -14.42 -4.62
CA VAL A 90 1.36 -14.41 -5.08
C VAL A 90 1.25 -15.23 -6.36
N GLU A 91 0.44 -16.27 -6.33
CA GLU A 91 0.13 -17.09 -7.50
C GLU A 91 -1.30 -16.83 -7.95
N ALA A 92 -1.45 -16.48 -9.24
CA ALA A 92 -2.76 -16.27 -9.82
C ALA A 92 -3.17 -17.47 -10.67
N SER A 93 -4.37 -17.97 -10.47
CA SER A 93 -4.98 -19.02 -11.30
C SER A 93 -6.33 -18.57 -11.85
N VAL A 94 -6.58 -18.90 -13.12
CA VAL A 94 -7.81 -18.52 -13.83
C VAL A 94 -8.62 -19.77 -14.12
N LYS A 95 -9.89 -19.76 -13.70
CA LYS A 95 -10.87 -20.78 -14.10
C LYS A 95 -11.99 -20.11 -14.89
N THR A 96 -12.13 -20.49 -16.14
CA THR A 96 -13.22 -20.01 -17.00
C THR A 96 -14.26 -21.12 -17.17
N ASN A 97 -15.50 -20.80 -16.81
CA ASN A 97 -16.63 -21.67 -17.04
C ASN A 97 -17.67 -20.90 -17.86
N ARG A 98 -17.92 -21.37 -19.10
CA ARG A 98 -18.80 -20.71 -20.07
C ARG A 98 -18.42 -19.24 -20.26
N LYS A 99 -19.27 -18.29 -19.80
CA LYS A 99 -19.08 -16.83 -19.94
C LYS A 99 -18.52 -16.16 -18.68
N VAL A 100 -18.12 -16.94 -17.67
CA VAL A 100 -17.65 -16.40 -16.39
C VAL A 100 -16.22 -16.85 -16.12
N SER A 101 -15.31 -15.88 -15.99
CA SER A 101 -13.95 -16.12 -15.53
C SER A 101 -13.83 -15.77 -14.04
N LYS A 102 -13.20 -16.68 -13.29
CA LYS A 102 -12.82 -16.49 -11.88
C LYS A 102 -11.31 -16.47 -11.81
N VAL A 103 -10.76 -15.43 -11.20
CA VAL A 103 -9.33 -15.34 -10.89
C VAL A 103 -9.15 -15.60 -9.42
N LYS A 104 -8.30 -16.54 -9.07
CA LYS A 104 -7.94 -16.83 -7.69
C LYS A 104 -6.49 -16.44 -7.46
N TYR A 105 -6.26 -15.60 -6.47
CA TYR A 105 -4.94 -15.19 -6.00
C TYR A 105 -4.62 -15.96 -4.72
N ASN A 106 -3.65 -16.87 -4.77
CA ASN A 106 -3.10 -17.53 -3.60
C ASN A 106 -1.91 -16.71 -3.13
N VAL A 107 -1.98 -16.24 -1.90
CA VAL A 107 -0.99 -15.36 -1.29
C VAL A 107 -0.28 -16.10 -0.17
N THR A 108 1.04 -16.14 -0.24
CA THR A 108 1.89 -16.61 0.86
C THR A 108 2.65 -15.41 1.41
N LEU A 109 2.35 -15.03 2.64
CA LEU A 109 3.00 -13.91 3.31
C LEU A 109 4.46 -14.23 3.59
N GLY A 110 5.32 -13.27 3.34
CA GLY A 110 6.75 -13.36 3.60
C GLY A 110 7.11 -13.13 5.06
N LYS A 111 8.40 -12.95 5.32
CA LYS A 111 8.93 -12.75 6.67
C LYS A 111 8.72 -11.31 7.12
N GLN A 112 8.40 -11.14 8.41
CA GLN A 112 8.46 -9.87 9.09
C GLN A 112 9.75 -9.79 9.92
N TYR A 113 10.35 -8.61 9.98
CA TYR A 113 11.54 -8.35 10.80
C TYR A 113 11.15 -7.46 11.97
N THR A 114 11.66 -7.80 13.17
CA THR A 114 11.46 -7.01 14.38
C THR A 114 12.62 -6.04 14.56
N ILE A 115 12.33 -4.76 14.78
CA ILE A 115 13.35 -3.74 15.02
C ILE A 115 14.02 -4.03 16.36
N ASN A 116 15.31 -4.40 16.34
CA ASN A 116 16.10 -4.68 17.53
C ASN A 116 16.87 -3.45 18.05
N GLY A 117 17.25 -2.55 17.16
CA GLY A 117 17.93 -1.31 17.52
C GLY A 117 17.72 -0.22 16.49
N ILE A 118 17.89 1.03 16.91
CA ILE A 118 17.77 2.21 16.04
C ILE A 118 18.99 3.09 16.29
N ARG A 119 19.67 3.47 15.21
CA ARG A 119 20.74 4.48 15.23
C ARG A 119 20.25 5.73 14.53
N TYR A 120 20.32 6.86 15.22
CA TYR A 120 19.99 8.16 14.63
C TYR A 120 21.23 8.80 14.04
N VAL A 121 21.13 9.32 12.82
CA VAL A 121 22.17 10.05 12.12
C VAL A 121 21.59 11.40 11.69
N LEU A 122 22.03 12.46 12.34
CA LEU A 122 21.54 13.82 12.12
C LEU A 122 22.55 14.61 11.27
N PRO A 123 22.14 15.74 10.64
CA PRO A 123 23.05 16.61 9.91
C PRO A 123 24.16 17.17 10.81
N GLU A 124 25.36 17.34 10.28
CA GLU A 124 26.54 17.82 11.03
C GLU A 124 26.41 19.26 11.56
N SER A 125 25.40 20.00 11.11
CA SER A 125 25.17 21.39 11.54
C SER A 125 24.86 21.57 13.03
N GLY A 126 24.49 20.50 13.76
CA GLY A 126 24.21 20.49 15.20
C GLY A 126 22.95 21.25 15.65
N VAL A 127 22.36 22.08 14.78
CA VAL A 127 21.21 22.93 15.09
C VAL A 127 19.92 22.13 15.32
N LEU A 128 19.84 20.95 14.69
CA LEU A 128 18.67 20.06 14.77
C LEU A 128 18.69 19.19 16.03
N ASP A 129 19.86 19.01 16.68
CA ASP A 129 20.09 17.99 17.70
C ASP A 129 19.22 18.20 18.95
N GLU A 130 19.12 19.43 19.42
CA GLU A 130 18.31 19.75 20.60
C GLU A 130 16.82 19.51 20.37
N ASP A 131 16.31 19.99 19.24
CA ASP A 131 14.89 19.82 18.87
C ASP A 131 14.57 18.34 18.55
N PHE A 132 15.52 17.61 17.97
CA PHE A 132 15.35 16.17 17.75
C PHE A 132 15.33 15.40 19.08
N CYS A 133 16.22 15.72 20.02
CA CYS A 133 16.22 15.11 21.34
C CYS A 133 14.88 15.34 22.07
N ALA A 134 14.31 16.53 21.95
CA ALA A 134 13.01 16.85 22.53
C ALA A 134 11.85 16.05 21.90
N ASP A 135 11.97 15.67 20.62
CA ASP A 135 10.96 14.91 19.87
C ASP A 135 11.15 13.38 19.97
N THR A 136 12.29 12.90 20.43
CA THR A 136 12.66 11.47 20.41
C THR A 136 11.61 10.57 21.06
N ASN A 137 10.97 11.04 22.14
CA ASN A 137 9.93 10.29 22.85
C ASN A 137 8.67 10.07 21.98
N LYS A 138 8.44 10.91 20.96
CA LYS A 138 7.28 10.88 20.07
C LYS A 138 7.55 10.10 18.80
N VAL A 139 8.77 9.67 18.56
CA VAL A 139 9.14 8.84 17.40
C VAL A 139 8.26 7.59 17.37
N LEU A 140 7.64 7.33 16.21
CA LEU A 140 6.73 6.19 16.06
C LEU A 140 7.49 4.88 15.95
N VAL A 141 8.69 4.92 15.38
CA VAL A 141 9.54 3.75 15.18
C VAL A 141 10.22 3.38 16.49
N LYS A 142 9.90 2.21 17.01
CA LYS A 142 10.41 1.75 18.32
C LYS A 142 10.98 0.33 18.26
N LYS A 143 11.94 0.04 19.12
CA LYS A 143 12.43 -1.33 19.32
C LYS A 143 11.28 -2.27 19.69
N GLY A 144 11.27 -3.46 19.11
CA GLY A 144 10.23 -4.48 19.32
C GLY A 144 9.04 -4.41 18.35
N GLN A 145 8.93 -3.36 17.52
CA GLN A 145 7.92 -3.28 16.47
C GLN A 145 8.38 -3.99 15.21
N TYR A 146 7.41 -4.39 14.38
CA TYR A 146 7.71 -4.90 13.04
C TYR A 146 8.14 -3.77 12.11
N LEU A 147 9.22 -4.01 11.37
CA LEU A 147 9.69 -3.12 10.33
C LEU A 147 8.71 -3.13 9.16
N SER A 148 8.24 -1.97 8.73
CA SER A 148 7.42 -1.80 7.53
C SER A 148 7.68 -0.44 6.91
N GLU A 149 7.60 -0.34 5.58
CA GLU A 149 7.75 0.94 4.90
C GLU A 149 6.64 1.92 5.29
N SER A 150 5.43 1.42 5.56
CA SER A 150 4.30 2.22 6.04
C SER A 150 4.61 2.93 7.35
N LEU A 151 5.24 2.24 8.31
CA LEU A 151 5.66 2.83 9.60
C LEU A 151 6.74 3.89 9.40
N LEU A 152 7.72 3.64 8.52
CA LEU A 152 8.79 4.58 8.21
C LEU A 152 8.28 5.83 7.48
N GLU A 153 7.33 5.66 6.54
CA GLU A 153 6.70 6.80 5.86
C GLU A 153 5.85 7.63 6.83
N GLU A 154 5.11 7.00 7.73
CA GLU A 154 4.31 7.69 8.74
C GLU A 154 5.21 8.50 9.68
N GLU A 155 6.33 7.93 10.13
CA GLU A 155 7.32 8.62 10.94
C GLU A 155 7.92 9.81 10.22
N SER A 156 8.37 9.66 8.98
CA SER A 156 8.95 10.76 8.20
C SER A 156 7.96 11.92 8.01
N ARG A 157 6.67 11.59 7.82
CA ARG A 157 5.59 12.57 7.71
C ARG A 157 5.32 13.29 9.04
N ARG A 158 5.26 12.54 10.15
CA ARG A 158 5.09 13.07 11.50
C ARG A 158 6.24 14.02 11.86
N SER A 159 7.45 13.52 11.72
CA SER A 159 8.67 14.23 12.09
C SER A 159 8.86 15.49 11.25
N SER A 160 8.71 15.41 9.92
CA SER A 160 8.78 16.60 9.05
C SER A 160 7.71 17.65 9.42
N THR A 161 6.52 17.22 9.83
CA THR A 161 5.47 18.13 10.27
C THR A 161 5.83 18.81 11.60
N TYR A 162 6.43 18.07 12.52
CA TYR A 162 6.93 18.61 13.79
C TYR A 162 7.99 19.69 13.55
N PHE A 163 9.04 19.36 12.80
CA PHE A 163 10.15 20.29 12.55
C PHE A 163 9.73 21.54 11.77
N ARG A 164 8.81 21.41 10.80
CA ARG A 164 8.25 22.57 10.09
C ARG A 164 7.55 23.54 11.03
N LYS A 165 6.87 23.07 12.08
CA LYS A 165 6.26 23.91 13.13
C LYS A 165 7.30 24.60 14.01
N HIS A 166 8.53 24.08 14.08
CA HIS A 166 9.66 24.64 14.82
C HIS A 166 10.62 25.45 13.95
N GLY A 167 10.19 25.86 12.74
CA GLY A 167 10.95 26.78 11.88
C GLY A 167 11.82 26.11 10.81
N TYR A 168 11.84 24.78 10.73
CA TYR A 168 12.62 24.03 9.73
C TYR A 168 11.80 23.80 8.45
N TYR A 169 11.47 24.88 7.74
CA TYR A 169 10.52 24.85 6.61
C TYR A 169 10.97 24.03 5.41
N SER A 170 12.27 23.92 5.17
CA SER A 170 12.86 23.14 4.08
C SER A 170 12.97 21.66 4.38
N LEU A 171 12.79 21.27 5.64
CA LEU A 171 12.81 19.86 6.04
C LEU A 171 11.49 19.18 5.68
N THR A 172 11.55 18.31 4.68
CA THR A 172 10.40 17.57 4.14
C THR A 172 10.58 16.08 4.36
N LYS A 173 9.55 15.27 4.11
CA LYS A 173 9.65 13.80 4.20
C LYS A 173 10.78 13.22 3.33
N ASN A 174 11.20 13.89 2.27
CA ASN A 174 12.26 13.45 1.37
C ASN A 174 13.67 13.59 1.95
N ASN A 175 13.83 14.27 3.08
CA ASN A 175 15.10 14.37 3.79
C ASN A 175 15.37 13.18 4.72
N TYR A 176 14.36 12.31 4.92
CA TYR A 176 14.46 11.13 5.78
C TYR A 176 14.88 9.92 4.98
N PHE A 177 15.89 9.22 5.48
CA PHE A 177 16.37 7.97 4.91
C PHE A 177 16.44 6.91 5.98
N PHE A 178 15.95 5.73 5.64
CA PHE A 178 15.98 4.58 6.52
C PHE A 178 16.76 3.46 5.85
N SER A 179 17.73 2.91 6.56
CA SER A 179 18.46 1.74 6.13
C SER A 179 18.36 0.67 7.19
N ALA A 180 17.97 -0.54 6.80
CA ALA A 180 17.81 -1.64 7.72
C ALA A 180 18.79 -2.78 7.40
N ASP A 181 19.60 -3.14 8.39
CA ASP A 181 20.40 -4.37 8.35
C ASP A 181 19.56 -5.52 8.90
N THR A 182 19.26 -6.48 8.02
CA THR A 182 18.47 -7.68 8.33
C THR A 182 19.31 -8.97 8.23
N LEU A 183 20.62 -8.83 8.00
CA LEU A 183 21.51 -9.97 7.75
C LEU A 183 22.22 -10.45 9.03
N THR A 184 22.44 -9.54 9.98
CA THR A 184 23.22 -9.85 11.19
C THR A 184 22.49 -10.84 12.10
N THR A 185 21.17 -10.67 12.29
CA THR A 185 20.37 -11.56 13.15
C THR A 185 19.11 -12.01 12.43
N PRO A 186 18.85 -13.31 12.31
CA PRO A 186 17.65 -13.81 11.63
C PRO A 186 16.35 -13.32 12.30
N GLY A 187 15.48 -12.71 11.51
CA GLY A 187 14.17 -12.22 11.97
C GLY A 187 14.23 -10.85 12.68
N GLU A 188 15.41 -10.27 12.83
CA GLU A 188 15.61 -8.95 13.44
C GLU A 188 16.16 -7.96 12.41
N ALA A 189 15.92 -6.67 12.63
CA ALA A 189 16.45 -5.58 11.84
C ALA A 189 17.10 -4.53 12.75
N PHE A 190 18.30 -4.09 12.38
CA PHE A 190 18.94 -2.92 12.97
C PHE A 190 18.70 -1.73 12.05
N LEU A 191 17.99 -0.71 12.52
CA LEU A 191 17.54 0.41 11.70
C LEU A 191 18.48 1.61 11.89
N GLU A 192 18.98 2.15 10.78
CA GLU A 192 19.55 3.48 10.75
C GLU A 192 18.49 4.48 10.31
N TYR A 193 18.19 5.45 11.17
CA TYR A 193 17.28 6.56 10.91
C TYR A 193 18.12 7.80 10.65
N ARG A 194 18.18 8.23 9.41
CA ARG A 194 19.00 9.35 8.97
C ARG A 194 18.13 10.52 8.52
N ILE A 195 18.48 11.72 8.96
CA ILE A 195 17.99 12.98 8.41
C ILE A 195 19.12 13.60 7.61
N ASN A 196 18.95 13.76 6.30
CA ASN A 196 19.94 14.40 5.45
C ASN A 196 19.88 15.92 5.60
N GLU A 197 20.94 16.58 5.16
CA GLU A 197 21.04 18.03 5.16
C GLU A 197 19.84 18.69 4.48
N TYR A 198 19.42 19.79 5.05
CA TYR A 198 18.35 20.64 4.55
C TYR A 198 18.88 22.06 4.40
N THR A 199 18.40 22.79 3.37
CA THR A 199 18.76 24.20 3.20
C THR A 199 17.98 25.02 4.20
N ARG A 200 18.65 25.62 5.19
CA ARG A 200 18.03 26.63 6.02
C ARG A 200 17.92 27.91 5.18
N ASN A 201 16.73 28.33 4.83
CA ASN A 201 16.51 29.66 4.30
C ASN A 201 16.79 30.63 5.47
N GLU A 202 18.00 31.15 5.52
CA GLU A 202 18.28 32.34 6.32
C GLU A 202 17.41 33.44 5.76
N THR A 203 16.35 33.77 6.47
CA THR A 203 15.64 35.03 6.24
C THR A 203 16.66 36.11 6.58
N THR A 204 17.24 36.71 5.56
CA THR A 204 17.97 37.96 5.69
C THR A 204 16.98 38.93 6.35
N LYS A 205 17.20 39.21 7.63
CA LYS A 205 16.57 40.37 8.27
C LYS A 205 17.33 41.57 7.72
N ASP A 206 16.73 42.25 6.73
CA ASP A 206 17.01 43.67 6.45
C ASP A 206 16.28 44.55 7.49
#